data_32adc527a0ae5731da1669b2ac01557b
#
_entry.id   32adc527a0ae5731da1669b2ac01557b
#
_cell.length_a   1.000
_cell.length_b   1.000
_cell.length_c   1.000
_cell.angle_alpha   90.00
_cell.angle_beta   90.00
_cell.angle_gamma   90.00
#
_symmetry.space_group_name_H-M   'P 1'
#
loop_
_entity.id
_entity.type
_entity.pdbx_description
1 polymer ?
#
loop_
_entity_poly.entity_id
_entity_poly.type
_entity_poly.pdbx_seq_one_letter_code
_entity_poly.pdbx_strand_id
1 'polypeptide(L)'
;MVGWVDFCTQIKILINKIWGDMHSKLNIVITGGNRGIGYGLLKILSDKHNVIITVRDDKKGQKTITEFRNSKNKINYVVMNVDNIESVMKAGDIIAQKFNNVDLLINNAGILLNEYQLPALETTEDSIIKTFNTNTLGVLKVCKSIVPLMDNGGRIINISSGMGQLDEMGSGSTAYRISKTSLNALTKILSNELSGMGIKINTICPGWVQTDMGGENATLTIEESTAKIAAFALRDNFPNGQFLRHGEFIPW
;
A
#
# COMPACT_ATOMS: atom_id res chain seq x y z
N MET A 1 -14.30 38.12 -5.16
CA MET A 1 -14.17 36.76 -5.74
C MET A 1 -12.79 36.23 -5.39
N VAL A 2 -12.67 35.49 -4.27
CA VAL A 2 -11.41 34.84 -3.87
C VAL A 2 -11.48 33.46 -4.51
N GLY A 3 -10.58 33.20 -5.47
CA GLY A 3 -10.56 31.98 -6.24
C GLY A 3 -10.32 30.76 -5.38
N TRP A 4 -11.10 29.73 -5.60
CA TRP A 4 -10.89 28.36 -5.13
C TRP A 4 -9.60 27.83 -5.78
N VAL A 5 -8.48 27.97 -5.08
CA VAL A 5 -7.30 27.20 -5.43
C VAL A 5 -7.62 25.76 -5.08
N ASP A 6 -7.67 24.92 -6.10
CA ASP A 6 -8.01 23.50 -6.02
C ASP A 6 -7.24 22.83 -4.87
N PHE A 7 -7.95 22.07 -4.03
CA PHE A 7 -7.41 21.34 -2.87
C PHE A 7 -6.19 20.47 -3.27
N CYS A 8 -6.21 19.89 -4.46
CA CYS A 8 -5.05 19.20 -5.05
C CYS A 8 -3.83 20.11 -5.23
N THR A 9 -4.04 21.37 -5.61
CA THR A 9 -2.97 22.35 -5.78
C THR A 9 -2.42 22.79 -4.42
N GLN A 10 -3.27 22.95 -3.41
CA GLN A 10 -2.83 23.25 -2.04
C GLN A 10 -2.06 22.09 -1.43
N ILE A 11 -2.49 20.83 -1.63
CA ILE A 11 -1.74 19.65 -1.21
C ILE A 11 -0.41 19.56 -1.95
N LYS A 12 -0.36 19.81 -3.26
CA LYS A 12 0.90 19.85 -4.02
C LYS A 12 1.85 20.95 -3.51
N ILE A 13 1.32 22.12 -3.18
CA ILE A 13 2.09 23.23 -2.61
C ILE A 13 2.58 22.87 -1.19
N LEU A 14 1.76 22.24 -0.37
CA LEU A 14 2.11 21.80 0.97
C LEU A 14 3.18 20.69 0.93
N ILE A 15 3.01 19.73 0.06
CA ILE A 15 4.01 18.69 -0.25
C ILE A 15 5.32 19.36 -0.72
N ASN A 16 5.29 20.30 -1.64
CA ASN A 16 6.48 20.99 -2.11
C ASN A 16 7.13 21.91 -1.05
N LYS A 17 6.35 22.46 -0.13
CA LYS A 17 6.83 23.36 0.93
C LYS A 17 7.42 22.60 2.13
N ILE A 18 6.91 21.41 2.42
CA ILE A 18 7.43 20.50 3.45
C ILE A 18 8.67 19.75 2.93
N TRP A 19 8.85 19.64 1.61
CA TRP A 19 9.74 18.72 0.92
C TRP A 19 10.67 19.42 -0.07
N GLY A 20 11.22 20.53 0.35
CA GLY A 20 12.33 21.16 -0.38
C GLY A 20 13.37 20.12 -0.80
N ASP A 21 14.09 20.34 -1.89
CA ASP A 21 15.03 19.54 -2.69
C ASP A 21 15.98 18.51 -2.00
N MET A 22 15.71 18.06 -0.78
CA MET A 22 16.62 17.28 0.06
C MET A 22 16.46 15.75 -0.02
N HIS A 23 15.49 15.20 -0.77
CA HIS A 23 15.36 13.75 -0.88
C HIS A 23 15.85 13.24 -2.23
N SER A 24 16.84 12.36 -2.20
CA SER A 24 17.24 11.56 -3.36
C SER A 24 16.03 10.85 -3.97
N LYS A 25 16.03 10.68 -5.28
CA LYS A 25 14.97 9.97 -6.00
C LYS A 25 14.86 8.53 -5.48
N LEU A 26 13.72 8.17 -4.92
CA LEU A 26 13.44 6.83 -4.39
C LEU A 26 13.01 5.86 -5.49
N ASN A 27 13.33 4.58 -5.28
CA ASN A 27 12.80 3.44 -6.02
C ASN A 27 11.68 2.80 -5.21
N ILE A 28 10.45 2.92 -5.69
CA ILE A 28 9.22 2.56 -4.98
C ILE A 28 8.54 1.38 -5.66
N VAL A 29 8.14 0.39 -4.88
CA VAL A 29 7.30 -0.73 -5.33
C VAL A 29 5.92 -0.63 -4.69
N ILE A 30 4.85 -0.69 -5.51
CA ILE A 30 3.46 -0.64 -5.05
C ILE A 30 2.73 -1.88 -5.56
N THR A 31 2.23 -2.74 -4.68
CA THR A 31 1.42 -3.88 -5.11
C THR A 31 -0.03 -3.47 -5.40
N GLY A 32 -0.59 -3.99 -6.52
CA GLY A 32 -1.97 -3.64 -6.92
C GLY A 32 -2.12 -2.20 -7.38
N GLY A 33 -1.17 -1.68 -8.18
CA GLY A 33 -1.08 -0.26 -8.54
C GLY A 33 -1.93 0.21 -9.72
N ASN A 34 -2.79 -0.63 -10.30
CA ASN A 34 -3.53 -0.28 -11.51
C ASN A 34 -4.93 0.32 -11.27
N ARG A 35 -5.39 0.43 -10.03
CA ARG A 35 -6.69 1.02 -9.65
C ARG A 35 -6.69 1.46 -8.18
N GLY A 36 -7.74 2.20 -7.81
CA GLY A 36 -8.00 2.59 -6.43
C GLY A 36 -6.81 3.30 -5.77
N ILE A 37 -6.56 2.97 -4.51
CA ILE A 37 -5.50 3.57 -3.69
C ILE A 37 -4.12 3.37 -4.33
N GLY A 38 -3.83 2.17 -4.86
CA GLY A 38 -2.53 1.91 -5.50
C GLY A 38 -2.26 2.79 -6.72
N TYR A 39 -3.28 3.05 -7.54
CA TYR A 39 -3.18 3.97 -8.67
C TYR A 39 -3.04 5.44 -8.24
N GLY A 40 -3.79 5.86 -7.21
CA GLY A 40 -3.64 7.20 -6.65
C GLY A 40 -2.24 7.44 -6.08
N LEU A 41 -1.66 6.44 -5.40
CA LEU A 41 -0.27 6.49 -4.94
C LEU A 41 0.73 6.55 -6.09
N LEU A 42 0.52 5.76 -7.16
CA LEU A 42 1.33 5.85 -8.37
C LEU A 42 1.33 7.28 -8.92
N LYS A 43 0.16 7.91 -9.06
CA LYS A 43 0.04 9.29 -9.58
C LYS A 43 0.84 10.30 -8.77
N ILE A 44 0.75 10.23 -7.44
CA ILE A 44 1.43 11.19 -6.56
C ILE A 44 2.94 10.95 -6.52
N LEU A 45 3.36 9.67 -6.35
CA LEU A 45 4.76 9.34 -6.11
C LEU A 45 5.60 9.40 -7.38
N SER A 46 5.00 9.14 -8.55
CA SER A 46 5.70 9.18 -9.83
C SER A 46 6.13 10.60 -10.28
N ASP A 47 5.62 11.65 -9.67
CA ASP A 47 6.03 13.02 -9.98
C ASP A 47 7.52 13.27 -9.64
N LYS A 48 8.05 12.63 -8.58
CA LYS A 48 9.42 12.83 -8.09
C LYS A 48 10.26 11.56 -8.02
N HIS A 49 9.64 10.38 -7.99
CA HIS A 49 10.30 9.10 -7.71
C HIS A 49 10.16 8.10 -8.86
N ASN A 50 11.01 7.10 -8.88
CA ASN A 50 10.84 5.95 -9.75
C ASN A 50 9.82 4.99 -9.13
N VAL A 51 8.87 4.48 -9.91
CA VAL A 51 7.81 3.61 -9.39
C VAL A 51 7.66 2.36 -10.26
N ILE A 52 7.66 1.20 -9.61
CA ILE A 52 7.17 -0.04 -10.19
C ILE A 52 5.85 -0.39 -9.51
N ILE A 53 4.78 -0.52 -10.29
CA ILE A 53 3.54 -1.11 -9.80
C ILE A 53 3.52 -2.60 -10.10
N THR A 54 2.87 -3.40 -9.24
CA THR A 54 2.55 -4.78 -9.62
C THR A 54 1.07 -4.93 -9.94
N VAL A 55 0.77 -5.78 -10.89
CA VAL A 55 -0.58 -6.03 -11.39
C VAL A 55 -0.76 -7.53 -11.64
N ARG A 56 -1.99 -8.05 -11.54
CA ARG A 56 -2.28 -9.46 -11.87
C ARG A 56 -2.46 -9.71 -13.37
N ASP A 57 -2.75 -8.67 -14.12
CA ASP A 57 -3.09 -8.73 -15.54
C ASP A 57 -2.17 -7.82 -16.35
N ASP A 58 -1.48 -8.39 -17.33
CA ASP A 58 -0.51 -7.68 -18.17
C ASP A 58 -1.12 -6.52 -18.94
N LYS A 59 -2.31 -6.73 -19.56
CA LYS A 59 -3.01 -5.68 -20.34
C LYS A 59 -3.36 -4.49 -19.47
N LYS A 60 -3.80 -4.74 -18.21
CA LYS A 60 -4.10 -3.67 -17.24
C LYS A 60 -2.82 -2.91 -16.85
N GLY A 61 -1.72 -3.62 -16.64
CA GLY A 61 -0.43 -2.99 -16.37
C GLY A 61 0.00 -2.08 -17.51
N GLN A 62 0.00 -2.60 -18.71
CA GLN A 62 0.37 -1.87 -19.92
C GLN A 62 -0.49 -0.62 -20.14
N LYS A 63 -1.82 -0.76 -19.99
CA LYS A 63 -2.75 0.38 -20.05
C LYS A 63 -2.38 1.45 -19.02
N THR A 64 -2.17 1.05 -17.77
CA THR A 64 -1.88 1.98 -16.68
C THR A 64 -0.61 2.79 -16.94
N ILE A 65 0.51 2.15 -17.30
CA ILE A 65 1.77 2.88 -17.49
C ILE A 65 1.78 3.74 -18.77
N THR A 66 0.91 3.46 -19.74
CA THR A 66 0.79 4.29 -20.94
C THR A 66 0.43 5.74 -20.61
N GLU A 67 -0.30 5.98 -19.52
CA GLU A 67 -0.64 7.31 -19.03
C GLU A 67 0.59 8.10 -18.53
N PHE A 68 1.67 7.39 -18.17
CA PHE A 68 2.90 7.95 -17.62
C PHE A 68 4.07 7.97 -18.61
N ARG A 69 3.81 7.73 -19.91
CA ARG A 69 4.86 7.66 -20.94
C ARG A 69 5.75 8.90 -21.04
N ASN A 70 5.22 10.06 -20.66
CA ASN A 70 5.93 11.34 -20.69
C ASN A 70 6.56 11.70 -19.33
N SER A 71 6.53 10.80 -18.34
CA SER A 71 7.17 11.02 -17.05
C SER A 71 8.69 11.09 -17.22
N LYS A 72 9.32 12.02 -16.47
CA LYS A 72 10.80 12.08 -16.37
C LYS A 72 11.37 10.97 -15.49
N ASN A 73 10.53 10.28 -14.74
CA ASN A 73 10.90 9.22 -13.81
C ASN A 73 10.67 7.85 -14.44
N LYS A 74 11.36 6.82 -13.93
CA LYS A 74 11.20 5.44 -14.40
C LYS A 74 9.90 4.86 -13.84
N ILE A 75 8.84 4.80 -14.64
CA ILE A 75 7.57 4.20 -14.30
C ILE A 75 7.43 2.88 -15.06
N ASN A 76 7.23 1.79 -14.34
CA ASN A 76 7.13 0.45 -14.89
C ASN A 76 6.02 -0.35 -14.20
N TYR A 77 5.66 -1.47 -14.79
CA TYR A 77 4.85 -2.49 -14.13
C TYR A 77 5.53 -3.87 -14.20
N VAL A 78 5.13 -4.74 -13.30
CA VAL A 78 5.51 -6.16 -13.26
C VAL A 78 4.26 -6.98 -12.97
N VAL A 79 4.08 -8.08 -13.68
CA VAL A 79 2.98 -9.02 -13.41
C VAL A 79 3.31 -9.80 -12.14
N MET A 80 2.42 -9.72 -11.15
CA MET A 80 2.56 -10.41 -9.86
C MET A 80 1.18 -10.81 -9.33
N ASN A 81 1.01 -12.09 -9.09
CA ASN A 81 -0.10 -12.61 -8.28
C ASN A 81 0.41 -12.89 -6.86
N VAL A 82 0.00 -12.07 -5.88
CA VAL A 82 0.43 -12.19 -4.48
C VAL A 82 -0.01 -13.50 -3.81
N ASP A 83 -1.01 -14.21 -4.38
CA ASP A 83 -1.47 -15.50 -3.88
C ASP A 83 -0.52 -16.65 -4.24
N ASN A 84 0.33 -16.47 -5.28
CA ASN A 84 1.23 -17.47 -5.80
C ASN A 84 2.68 -17.10 -5.53
N ILE A 85 3.40 -17.92 -4.76
CA ILE A 85 4.80 -17.64 -4.36
C ILE A 85 5.75 -17.59 -5.56
N GLU A 86 5.56 -18.46 -6.56
CA GLU A 86 6.43 -18.50 -7.75
C GLU A 86 6.28 -17.22 -8.57
N SER A 87 5.02 -16.73 -8.72
CA SER A 87 4.74 -15.44 -9.35
C SER A 87 5.41 -14.28 -8.61
N VAL A 88 5.38 -14.31 -7.28
CA VAL A 88 6.00 -13.28 -6.43
C VAL A 88 7.52 -13.29 -6.57
N MET A 89 8.15 -14.47 -6.49
CA MET A 89 9.60 -14.58 -6.63
C MET A 89 10.08 -14.13 -8.02
N LYS A 90 9.42 -14.60 -9.08
CA LYS A 90 9.72 -14.15 -10.46
C LYS A 90 9.56 -12.63 -10.62
N ALA A 91 8.56 -12.05 -10.01
CA ALA A 91 8.37 -10.60 -10.04
C ALA A 91 9.49 -9.86 -9.30
N GLY A 92 9.96 -10.40 -8.15
CA GLY A 92 11.12 -9.87 -7.43
C GLY A 92 12.40 -9.86 -8.28
N ASP A 93 12.67 -10.94 -9.00
CA ASP A 93 13.83 -11.02 -9.90
C ASP A 93 13.76 -9.94 -11.00
N ILE A 94 12.57 -9.70 -11.56
CA ILE A 94 12.36 -8.64 -12.57
C ILE A 94 12.55 -7.25 -11.95
N ILE A 95 12.07 -7.04 -10.69
CA ILE A 95 12.25 -5.78 -9.97
C ILE A 95 13.74 -5.53 -9.71
N ALA A 96 14.49 -6.55 -9.27
CA ALA A 96 15.93 -6.47 -9.03
C ALA A 96 16.72 -6.05 -10.28
N GLN A 97 16.28 -6.50 -11.47
CA GLN A 97 16.89 -6.09 -12.75
C GLN A 97 16.59 -4.63 -13.12
N LYS A 98 15.48 -4.06 -12.63
CA LYS A 98 15.05 -2.68 -12.94
C LYS A 98 15.55 -1.66 -11.95
N PHE A 99 15.66 -2.05 -10.69
CA PHE A 99 16.11 -1.23 -9.57
C PHE A 99 17.30 -1.90 -8.87
N ASN A 100 18.36 -1.14 -8.62
CA ASN A 100 19.51 -1.64 -7.85
C ASN A 100 19.14 -1.90 -6.39
N ASN A 101 18.23 -1.10 -5.84
CA ASN A 101 17.65 -1.24 -4.51
C ASN A 101 16.18 -0.82 -4.53
N VAL A 102 15.44 -1.18 -3.49
CA VAL A 102 14.08 -0.72 -3.23
C VAL A 102 14.07 0.09 -1.93
N ASP A 103 13.73 1.37 -2.02
CA ASP A 103 13.71 2.27 -0.87
C ASP A 103 12.38 2.23 -0.12
N LEU A 104 11.26 2.02 -0.86
CA LEU A 104 9.92 1.98 -0.30
C LEU A 104 9.09 0.86 -0.95
N LEU A 105 8.56 -0.03 -0.11
CA LEU A 105 7.56 -1.02 -0.50
C LEU A 105 6.20 -0.64 0.07
N ILE A 106 5.17 -0.55 -0.77
CA ILE A 106 3.78 -0.37 -0.35
C ILE A 106 2.98 -1.62 -0.72
N ASN A 107 2.67 -2.43 0.27
CA ASN A 107 1.78 -3.58 0.15
C ASN A 107 0.32 -3.10 0.18
N ASN A 108 -0.22 -2.83 -1.02
CA ASN A 108 -1.57 -2.33 -1.19
C ASN A 108 -2.53 -3.39 -1.77
N ALA A 109 -2.03 -4.40 -2.46
CA ALA A 109 -2.88 -5.46 -3.01
C ALA A 109 -3.71 -6.15 -1.91
N GLY A 110 -5.02 -6.25 -2.13
CA GLY A 110 -5.93 -6.88 -1.19
C GLY A 110 -7.30 -7.12 -1.80
N ILE A 111 -8.09 -7.93 -1.13
CA ILE A 111 -9.47 -8.27 -1.51
C ILE A 111 -10.42 -8.09 -0.33
N LEU A 112 -11.67 -7.78 -0.65
CA LEU A 112 -12.85 -7.90 0.19
C LEU A 112 -13.87 -8.69 -0.63
N LEU A 113 -14.32 -9.83 -0.13
CA LEU A 113 -15.30 -10.67 -0.81
C LEU A 113 -16.72 -10.15 -0.58
N ASN A 114 -17.66 -10.53 -1.45
CA ASN A 114 -19.06 -10.07 -1.38
C ASN A 114 -19.84 -10.55 -0.14
N GLU A 115 -19.25 -11.42 0.67
CA GLU A 115 -19.80 -11.94 1.92
C GLU A 115 -19.64 -10.98 3.11
N TYR A 116 -19.37 -9.71 2.85
CA TYR A 116 -19.07 -8.72 3.90
C TYR A 116 -20.23 -8.46 4.88
N GLN A 117 -21.47 -8.79 4.51
CA GLN A 117 -22.65 -8.61 5.36
C GLN A 117 -23.00 -9.85 6.20
N LEU A 118 -22.39 -11.00 5.92
CA LEU A 118 -22.71 -12.23 6.63
C LEU A 118 -22.27 -12.16 8.10
N PRO A 119 -23.08 -12.69 9.03
CA PRO A 119 -22.65 -12.95 10.39
C PRO A 119 -21.44 -13.88 10.44
N ALA A 120 -20.65 -13.80 11.50
CA ALA A 120 -19.44 -14.62 11.63
C ALA A 120 -19.70 -16.11 11.53
N LEU A 121 -20.82 -16.58 12.10
CA LEU A 121 -21.19 -18.01 12.07
C LEU A 121 -21.67 -18.52 10.70
N GLU A 122 -21.92 -17.60 9.75
CA GLU A 122 -22.32 -17.94 8.37
C GLU A 122 -21.17 -17.73 7.37
N THR A 123 -20.05 -17.16 7.84
CA THR A 123 -18.86 -16.96 6.99
C THR A 123 -18.20 -18.31 6.71
N THR A 124 -17.94 -18.61 5.43
CA THR A 124 -17.33 -19.89 5.05
C THR A 124 -15.83 -19.92 5.36
N GLU A 125 -15.29 -21.10 5.65
CA GLU A 125 -13.85 -21.28 5.84
C GLU A 125 -13.07 -20.91 4.57
N ASP A 126 -13.59 -21.24 3.40
CA ASP A 126 -12.97 -20.88 2.11
C ASP A 126 -12.81 -19.37 1.94
N SER A 127 -13.81 -18.58 2.35
CA SER A 127 -13.73 -17.11 2.32
C SER A 127 -12.66 -16.58 3.25
N ILE A 128 -12.54 -17.17 4.44
CA ILE A 128 -11.50 -16.83 5.41
C ILE A 128 -10.13 -17.16 4.83
N ILE A 129 -9.93 -18.39 4.36
CA ILE A 129 -8.65 -18.86 3.80
C ILE A 129 -8.23 -17.99 2.60
N LYS A 130 -9.15 -17.76 1.66
CA LYS A 130 -8.88 -16.96 0.46
C LYS A 130 -8.49 -15.52 0.80
N THR A 131 -9.25 -14.91 1.69
CA THR A 131 -9.00 -13.52 2.09
C THR A 131 -7.68 -13.39 2.88
N PHE A 132 -7.41 -14.33 3.79
CA PHE A 132 -6.16 -14.41 4.54
C PHE A 132 -4.95 -14.65 3.62
N ASN A 133 -5.09 -15.58 2.64
CA ASN A 133 -4.02 -15.85 1.69
C ASN A 133 -3.61 -14.61 0.91
N THR A 134 -4.57 -13.79 0.45
CA THR A 134 -4.27 -12.56 -0.29
C THR A 134 -3.78 -11.45 0.64
N ASN A 135 -4.56 -11.12 1.69
CA ASN A 135 -4.36 -9.90 2.47
C ASN A 135 -3.23 -10.02 3.51
N THR A 136 -2.87 -11.23 3.93
CA THR A 136 -1.85 -11.48 4.96
C THR A 136 -0.66 -12.26 4.41
N LEU A 137 -0.88 -13.50 3.93
CA LEU A 137 0.21 -14.32 3.40
C LEU A 137 0.78 -13.73 2.10
N GLY A 138 -0.03 -13.07 1.29
CA GLY A 138 0.42 -12.34 0.11
C GLY A 138 1.45 -11.27 0.47
N VAL A 139 1.19 -10.49 1.53
CA VAL A 139 2.12 -9.49 2.04
C VAL A 139 3.43 -10.15 2.52
N LEU A 140 3.33 -11.25 3.27
CA LEU A 140 4.53 -11.98 3.73
C LEU A 140 5.34 -12.50 2.54
N LYS A 141 4.70 -13.07 1.51
CA LYS A 141 5.38 -13.54 0.29
C LYS A 141 6.10 -12.38 -0.42
N VAL A 142 5.43 -11.22 -0.57
CA VAL A 142 6.02 -10.02 -1.17
C VAL A 142 7.22 -9.53 -0.33
N CYS A 143 7.09 -9.47 0.99
CA CYS A 143 8.22 -9.09 1.85
C CYS A 143 9.40 -10.05 1.69
N LYS A 144 9.18 -11.37 1.64
CA LYS A 144 10.25 -12.36 1.40
C LYS A 144 11.02 -12.11 0.10
N SER A 145 10.35 -11.61 -0.93
CA SER A 145 10.94 -11.35 -2.24
C SER A 145 11.61 -9.98 -2.34
N ILE A 146 11.06 -8.96 -1.67
CA ILE A 146 11.51 -7.57 -1.84
C ILE A 146 12.48 -7.12 -0.74
N VAL A 147 12.35 -7.61 0.50
CA VAL A 147 13.27 -7.23 1.60
C VAL A 147 14.74 -7.48 1.26
N PRO A 148 15.13 -8.59 0.58
CA PRO A 148 16.52 -8.78 0.14
C PRO A 148 17.04 -7.71 -0.85
N LEU A 149 16.15 -6.91 -1.44
CA LEU A 149 16.49 -5.80 -2.35
C LEU A 149 16.51 -4.44 -1.62
N MET A 150 16.33 -4.42 -0.31
CA MET A 150 16.25 -3.19 0.49
C MET A 150 17.52 -2.99 1.31
N ASP A 151 18.02 -1.77 1.34
CA ASP A 151 19.16 -1.37 2.15
C ASP A 151 18.71 -0.80 3.52
N ASN A 152 19.70 -0.47 4.36
CA ASN A 152 19.47 0.29 5.60
C ASN A 152 18.74 1.60 5.29
N GLY A 153 17.69 1.87 6.02
CA GLY A 153 16.77 3.00 5.78
C GLY A 153 15.55 2.65 4.93
N GLY A 154 15.46 1.42 4.42
CA GLY A 154 14.31 0.91 3.68
C GLY A 154 13.01 1.03 4.48
N ARG A 155 11.89 1.28 3.78
CA ARG A 155 10.57 1.53 4.37
C ARG A 155 9.54 0.58 3.79
N ILE A 156 8.70 0.03 4.65
CA ILE A 156 7.58 -0.81 4.23
C ILE A 156 6.28 -0.25 4.81
N ILE A 157 5.26 -0.14 3.98
CA ILE A 157 3.90 0.24 4.38
C ILE A 157 2.94 -0.87 3.97
N ASN A 158 2.22 -1.38 4.95
CA ASN A 158 1.12 -2.32 4.71
C ASN A 158 -0.21 -1.57 4.77
N ILE A 159 -0.98 -1.59 3.68
CA ILE A 159 -2.33 -1.01 3.67
C ILE A 159 -3.28 -1.99 4.37
N SER A 160 -3.63 -1.65 5.60
CA SER A 160 -4.58 -2.39 6.42
C SER A 160 -5.97 -1.73 6.39
N SER A 161 -6.67 -1.77 7.51
CA SER A 161 -8.01 -1.19 7.66
C SER A 161 -8.29 -0.97 9.15
N GLY A 162 -9.12 0.02 9.48
CA GLY A 162 -9.72 0.13 10.81
C GLY A 162 -10.55 -1.11 11.20
N MET A 163 -11.04 -1.87 10.20
CA MET A 163 -11.72 -3.14 10.44
C MET A 163 -10.78 -4.24 10.99
N GLY A 164 -9.47 -4.07 10.92
CA GLY A 164 -8.47 -4.94 11.55
C GLY A 164 -8.01 -4.49 12.93
N GLN A 165 -8.56 -3.40 13.46
CA GLN A 165 -8.27 -2.88 14.78
C GLN A 165 -9.06 -3.65 15.84
N LEU A 166 -8.37 -4.24 16.82
CA LEU A 166 -9.03 -5.03 17.87
C LEU A 166 -9.86 -4.15 18.81
N ASP A 167 -9.36 -2.97 19.13
CA ASP A 167 -9.98 -2.01 20.04
C ASP A 167 -11.36 -1.51 19.53
N GLU A 168 -11.53 -1.39 18.19
CA GLU A 168 -12.79 -0.96 17.55
C GLU A 168 -13.41 -2.11 16.73
N MET A 169 -13.25 -3.37 17.15
CA MET A 169 -13.73 -4.51 16.40
C MET A 169 -15.26 -4.56 16.35
N GLY A 170 -15.83 -4.39 15.17
CA GLY A 170 -17.26 -4.52 14.91
C GLY A 170 -17.66 -5.88 14.37
N SER A 171 -18.93 -6.06 14.01
CA SER A 171 -19.50 -7.27 13.38
C SER A 171 -19.41 -7.25 11.86
N GLY A 172 -19.71 -8.37 11.21
CA GLY A 172 -19.69 -8.57 9.75
C GLY A 172 -18.30 -8.56 9.16
N SER A 173 -18.19 -8.83 7.86
CA SER A 173 -16.91 -8.88 7.14
C SER A 173 -15.84 -9.74 7.82
N THR A 174 -16.23 -10.86 8.41
CA THR A 174 -15.40 -11.70 9.30
C THR A 174 -14.06 -12.06 8.66
N ALA A 175 -14.08 -12.58 7.43
CA ALA A 175 -12.88 -12.97 6.70
C ALA A 175 -11.91 -11.77 6.52
N TYR A 176 -12.46 -10.59 6.17
CA TYR A 176 -11.66 -9.39 5.97
C TYR A 176 -11.07 -8.88 7.28
N ARG A 177 -11.88 -8.78 8.34
CA ARG A 177 -11.42 -8.35 9.68
C ARG A 177 -10.28 -9.23 10.17
N ILE A 178 -10.47 -10.55 10.17
CA ILE A 178 -9.42 -11.51 10.56
C ILE A 178 -8.16 -11.30 9.73
N SER A 179 -8.26 -11.14 8.41
CA SER A 179 -7.10 -10.96 7.55
C SER A 179 -6.34 -9.66 7.86
N LYS A 180 -7.06 -8.55 8.14
CA LYS A 180 -6.42 -7.25 8.43
C LYS A 180 -5.85 -7.19 9.86
N THR A 181 -6.48 -7.84 10.84
CA THR A 181 -5.89 -8.04 12.17
C THR A 181 -4.63 -8.87 12.10
N SER A 182 -4.66 -9.96 11.33
CA SER A 182 -3.47 -10.80 11.12
C SER A 182 -2.35 -10.05 10.39
N LEU A 183 -2.68 -9.15 9.44
CA LEU A 183 -1.71 -8.27 8.80
C LEU A 183 -1.08 -7.29 9.79
N ASN A 184 -1.87 -6.76 10.73
CA ASN A 184 -1.38 -5.90 11.80
C ASN A 184 -0.38 -6.67 12.69
N ALA A 185 -0.72 -7.89 13.12
CA ALA A 185 0.17 -8.75 13.88
C ALA A 185 1.45 -9.08 13.10
N LEU A 186 1.35 -9.46 11.82
CA LEU A 186 2.50 -9.70 10.95
C LEU A 186 3.40 -8.47 10.84
N THR A 187 2.81 -7.27 10.71
CA THR A 187 3.58 -6.01 10.67
C THR A 187 4.38 -5.82 11.94
N LYS A 188 3.78 -6.10 13.11
CA LYS A 188 4.46 -5.99 14.40
C LYS A 188 5.62 -6.97 14.54
N ILE A 189 5.44 -8.21 14.10
CA ILE A 189 6.50 -9.24 14.08
C ILE A 189 7.65 -8.77 13.20
N LEU A 190 7.36 -8.42 11.93
CA LEU A 190 8.38 -7.98 10.98
C LEU A 190 9.09 -6.68 11.43
N SER A 191 8.40 -5.79 12.15
CA SER A 191 9.03 -4.56 12.65
C SER A 191 10.16 -4.84 13.65
N ASN A 192 10.05 -5.90 14.41
CA ASN A 192 11.09 -6.34 15.35
C ASN A 192 12.22 -7.07 14.60
N GLU A 193 11.87 -7.97 13.70
CA GLU A 193 12.85 -8.78 12.94
C GLU A 193 13.70 -7.94 11.99
N LEU A 194 13.08 -6.96 11.30
CA LEU A 194 13.77 -6.12 10.31
C LEU A 194 14.52 -4.93 10.93
N SER A 195 14.33 -4.66 12.22
CA SER A 195 14.98 -3.52 12.90
C SER A 195 16.51 -3.60 12.86
N GLY A 196 17.08 -4.81 12.99
CA GLY A 196 18.52 -5.05 12.91
C GLY A 196 19.11 -4.76 11.51
N MET A 197 18.29 -4.76 10.46
CA MET A 197 18.67 -4.39 9.10
C MET A 197 18.45 -2.88 8.83
N GLY A 198 17.94 -2.12 9.80
CA GLY A 198 17.59 -0.71 9.65
C GLY A 198 16.35 -0.48 8.78
N ILE A 199 15.58 -1.52 8.46
CA ILE A 199 14.34 -1.45 7.69
C ILE A 199 13.17 -1.21 8.66
N LYS A 200 12.31 -0.26 8.33
CA LYS A 200 11.15 0.12 9.15
C LYS A 200 9.86 -0.26 8.44
N ILE A 201 8.91 -0.83 9.17
CA ILE A 201 7.63 -1.27 8.65
C ILE A 201 6.48 -0.75 9.51
N ASN A 202 5.42 -0.26 8.87
CA ASN A 202 4.22 0.24 9.53
C ASN A 202 2.96 -0.21 8.80
N THR A 203 1.85 -0.16 9.51
CA THR A 203 0.52 -0.42 8.98
C THR A 203 -0.28 0.89 8.88
N ILE A 204 -1.01 1.08 7.78
CA ILE A 204 -1.88 2.25 7.58
C ILE A 204 -3.31 1.81 7.31
N CYS A 205 -4.25 2.39 8.06
CA CYS A 205 -5.66 2.42 7.68
C CYS A 205 -5.85 3.60 6.70
N PRO A 206 -6.26 3.36 5.45
CA PRO A 206 -6.44 4.42 4.45
C PRO A 206 -7.67 5.29 4.68
N GLY A 207 -8.53 4.94 5.65
CA GLY A 207 -9.89 5.43 5.81
C GLY A 207 -10.89 4.68 4.94
N TRP A 208 -12.13 5.17 4.88
CA TRP A 208 -13.16 4.63 3.98
C TRP A 208 -13.12 5.42 2.66
N VAL A 209 -12.60 4.79 1.61
CA VAL A 209 -12.17 5.44 0.36
C VAL A 209 -13.06 5.03 -0.79
N GLN A 210 -13.47 5.97 -1.64
CA GLN A 210 -14.28 5.78 -2.85
C GLN A 210 -13.51 4.98 -3.92
N THR A 211 -13.57 3.68 -3.81
CA THR A 211 -12.97 2.68 -4.70
C THR A 211 -13.98 1.59 -5.01
N ASP A 212 -13.68 0.69 -5.93
CA ASP A 212 -14.53 -0.49 -6.19
C ASP A 212 -14.81 -1.30 -4.91
N MET A 213 -13.89 -1.27 -3.94
CA MET A 213 -14.03 -1.95 -2.65
C MET A 213 -14.83 -1.14 -1.64
N GLY A 214 -14.61 0.17 -1.58
CA GLY A 214 -15.24 1.04 -0.57
C GLY A 214 -16.64 1.53 -0.96
N GLY A 215 -16.97 1.49 -2.27
CA GLY A 215 -18.24 1.99 -2.78
C GLY A 215 -18.31 3.52 -2.87
N GLU A 216 -19.38 4.02 -3.51
CA GLU A 216 -19.58 5.45 -3.78
C GLU A 216 -19.89 6.26 -2.51
N ASN A 217 -20.44 5.61 -1.49
CA ASN A 217 -20.80 6.26 -0.22
C ASN A 217 -19.61 6.46 0.74
N ALA A 218 -18.41 6.06 0.33
CA ALA A 218 -17.22 6.24 1.14
C ALA A 218 -16.91 7.72 1.37
N THR A 219 -16.37 8.03 2.55
CA THR A 219 -16.20 9.41 3.04
C THR A 219 -14.98 10.12 2.47
N LEU A 220 -14.02 9.40 1.91
CA LEU A 220 -12.81 9.96 1.35
C LEU A 220 -12.69 9.66 -0.14
N THR A 221 -12.20 10.62 -0.90
CA THR A 221 -11.75 10.41 -2.26
C THR A 221 -10.42 9.62 -2.28
N ILE A 222 -10.07 9.05 -3.43
CA ILE A 222 -8.77 8.41 -3.63
C ILE A 222 -7.65 9.42 -3.40
N GLU A 223 -7.80 10.63 -3.92
CA GLU A 223 -6.82 11.71 -3.82
C GLU A 223 -6.55 12.11 -2.37
N GLU A 224 -7.58 12.31 -1.56
CA GLU A 224 -7.45 12.68 -0.14
C GLU A 224 -6.73 11.60 0.67
N SER A 225 -7.11 10.35 0.46
CA SER A 225 -6.49 9.21 1.16
C SER A 225 -5.02 9.03 0.76
N THR A 226 -4.75 9.03 -0.55
CA THR A 226 -3.40 8.76 -1.06
C THR A 226 -2.42 9.90 -0.78
N ALA A 227 -2.90 11.15 -0.71
CA ALA A 227 -2.08 12.28 -0.26
C ALA A 227 -1.56 12.09 1.18
N LYS A 228 -2.44 11.65 2.09
CA LYS A 228 -2.07 11.36 3.49
C LYS A 228 -1.09 10.19 3.59
N ILE A 229 -1.31 9.12 2.82
CA ILE A 229 -0.42 7.96 2.79
C ILE A 229 0.95 8.35 2.23
N ALA A 230 1.00 9.09 1.11
CA ALA A 230 2.24 9.55 0.51
C ALA A 230 3.02 10.47 1.45
N ALA A 231 2.36 11.43 2.10
CA ALA A 231 2.97 12.31 3.08
C ALA A 231 3.58 11.52 4.25
N PHE A 232 2.91 10.48 4.73
CA PHE A 232 3.47 9.61 5.74
C PHE A 232 4.66 8.79 5.23
N ALA A 233 4.54 8.18 4.05
CA ALA A 233 5.56 7.33 3.44
C ALA A 233 6.92 8.00 3.31
N LEU A 234 6.88 9.28 3.05
CA LEU A 234 8.02 10.09 2.68
C LEU A 234 8.54 10.99 3.83
N ARG A 235 7.92 11.01 5.00
CA ARG A 235 8.34 11.83 6.17
C ARG A 235 9.73 11.44 6.67
N ASP A 236 10.51 12.41 7.15
CA ASP A 236 11.87 12.18 7.64
C ASP A 236 11.89 11.22 8.84
N ASN A 237 11.09 11.50 9.85
CA ASN A 237 10.97 10.67 11.04
C ASN A 237 9.97 9.53 10.82
N PHE A 238 10.30 8.60 9.90
CA PHE A 238 9.47 7.42 9.66
C PHE A 238 9.55 6.47 10.86
N PRO A 239 8.44 6.20 11.56
CA PRO A 239 8.42 5.33 12.74
C PRO A 239 8.61 3.86 12.35
N ASN A 240 8.68 2.97 13.36
CA ASN A 240 8.70 1.54 13.16
C ASN A 240 7.64 0.85 14.02
N GLY A 241 6.94 -0.14 13.46
CA GLY A 241 6.00 -1.00 14.18
C GLY A 241 4.77 -0.25 14.69
N GLN A 242 4.24 0.71 13.93
CA GLN A 242 3.07 1.51 14.30
C GLN A 242 1.87 1.21 13.41
N PHE A 243 0.67 1.40 13.95
CA PHE A 243 -0.58 1.43 13.22
C PHE A 243 -1.09 2.87 13.14
N LEU A 244 -1.45 3.32 11.94
CA LEU A 244 -1.82 4.71 11.70
C LEU A 244 -3.15 4.83 10.94
N ARG A 245 -3.88 5.92 11.23
CA ARG A 245 -5.02 6.40 10.45
C ARG A 245 -4.86 7.90 10.24
N HIS A 246 -4.92 8.37 9.02
CA HIS A 246 -4.79 9.80 8.67
C HIS A 246 -3.49 10.48 9.15
N GLY A 247 -2.41 9.73 9.35
CA GLY A 247 -1.14 10.24 9.86
C GLY A 247 -0.99 10.18 11.38
N GLU A 248 -2.05 9.86 12.11
CA GLU A 248 -2.09 9.71 13.57
C GLU A 248 -1.92 8.24 13.98
N PHE A 249 -1.27 8.00 15.10
CA PHE A 249 -1.17 6.66 15.69
C PHE A 249 -2.52 6.24 16.28
N ILE A 250 -2.91 5.00 15.99
CA ILE A 250 -4.11 4.39 16.57
C ILE A 250 -3.75 3.07 17.26
N PRO A 251 -4.57 2.60 18.22
CA PRO A 251 -4.41 1.28 18.84
C PRO A 251 -4.47 0.15 17.80
N TRP A 252 -3.87 -0.98 18.17
CA TRP A 252 -3.87 -2.20 17.34
C TRP A 252 -5.22 -2.92 17.31
#